data_67079268dae41135fad953dced2c547d
#
_entry.id   67079268dae41135fad953dced2c547d
#
_cell.length_a   1.000
_cell.length_b   1.000
_cell.length_c   1.000
_cell.angle_alpha   90.00
_cell.angle_beta   90.00
_cell.angle_gamma   90.00
#
_symmetry.space_group_name_H-M   'P 1'
#
loop_
_entity.id
_entity.type
_entity.pdbx_description
1 polymer ?
#
loop_
_entity_poly.entity_id
_entity_poly.type
_entity_poly.pdbx_seq_one_letter_code
_entity_poly.pdbx_strand_id
1 'polypeptide(L)'
;LPDCLILKSLGHSPINARISTTCTGLSSKPEPSVASITIRFCSASLIDLTMSSSSPIVAIATAPGRGGIGVIRVSGKELDTLIQTLFGRTLQARHAHFLPFKDAQGEAIDEGIALFFKGPHSYTGEDVLELQGHGGPAVLRRLLDRCLEAGKDQGLRLAEPGEFTQRAFLNDRLDLAQAEAVADLIDASSEAAARSAVASLSGVFSNNVNALADRIIHLRMLVEATLDFPEEEIDFLEKYQAAATLQGIQDELERILQHSRQGAILREGLHVVLAGQPNVGKSSLLNALAGEDVAIVTDIAGTTRDRVMHDHL
;
A
#
# COMPACT_ATOMS: atom_id res chain seq x y z
N LEU A 1 33.75 23.32 -0.34
CA LEU A 1 32.40 23.80 -0.53
C LEU A 1 31.71 22.85 -1.52
N PRO A 2 30.81 22.03 -1.09
CA PRO A 2 29.80 21.52 -2.01
C PRO A 2 28.39 21.67 -1.45
N ASP A 3 27.53 21.96 -2.35
CA ASP A 3 26.16 22.28 -2.38
C ASP A 3 25.23 21.40 -1.52
N CYS A 4 24.47 22.09 -0.69
CA CYS A 4 23.36 21.55 0.10
C CYS A 4 22.11 21.58 -0.78
N LEU A 5 21.70 20.43 -1.31
CA LEU A 5 20.41 20.27 -1.98
C LEU A 5 19.32 20.17 -0.92
N ILE A 6 18.52 21.23 -0.80
CA ILE A 6 17.32 21.24 0.03
C ILE A 6 16.16 20.76 -0.83
N LEU A 7 15.74 19.54 -0.62
CA LEU A 7 14.45 19.03 -1.11
C LEU A 7 13.35 19.45 -0.12
N LYS A 8 12.54 20.46 -0.51
CA LYS A 8 11.28 20.74 0.16
C LYS A 8 10.20 19.82 -0.41
N SER A 9 9.77 18.85 0.36
CA SER A 9 8.54 18.11 0.07
C SER A 9 7.37 18.81 0.74
N LEU A 10 6.34 19.09 -0.03
CA LEU A 10 5.04 19.58 0.43
C LEU A 10 4.24 18.41 1.00
N GLY A 11 3.98 18.48 2.29
CA GLY A 11 2.77 17.98 2.94
C GLY A 11 2.53 16.50 3.08
N HIS A 12 3.37 15.79 3.86
CA HIS A 12 2.94 14.70 4.74
C HIS A 12 4.02 14.55 5.81
N SER A 13 3.60 14.25 7.02
CA SER A 13 4.42 14.26 8.23
C SER A 13 5.73 13.45 8.07
N PRO A 14 6.91 14.03 8.31
CA PRO A 14 8.15 13.34 8.04
C PRO A 14 8.56 12.45 9.22
N ILE A 15 8.80 11.18 8.92
CA ILE A 15 9.66 10.35 9.77
C ILE A 15 11.09 10.87 9.57
N ASN A 16 11.57 11.68 10.51
CA ASN A 16 12.94 12.22 10.49
C ASN A 16 13.94 11.13 10.89
N ALA A 17 14.53 10.47 9.92
CA ALA A 17 15.78 9.75 10.10
C ALA A 17 16.96 10.72 9.85
N ARG A 18 17.58 11.23 10.90
CA ARG A 18 18.85 11.95 10.79
C ARG A 18 20.00 10.94 10.80
N ILE A 19 20.67 10.81 9.67
CA ILE A 19 21.97 10.15 9.59
C ILE A 19 23.03 11.23 9.85
N SER A 20 23.65 11.22 11.01
CA SER A 20 24.81 12.06 11.29
C SER A 20 26.08 11.21 11.18
N THR A 21 26.86 11.45 10.14
CA THR A 21 28.20 10.88 9.98
C THR A 21 29.19 11.86 10.64
N THR A 22 29.71 11.54 11.81
CA THR A 22 30.83 12.26 12.41
C THR A 22 32.13 11.59 11.97
N CYS A 23 32.85 12.24 11.06
CA CYS A 23 34.26 11.92 10.79
C CYS A 23 35.14 12.65 11.78
N THR A 24 35.75 11.93 12.72
CA THR A 24 36.92 12.43 13.46
C THR A 24 38.16 11.86 12.79
N GLY A 25 38.97 12.76 12.21
CA GLY A 25 40.25 12.40 11.61
C GLY A 25 41.35 12.18 12.66
N LEU A 26 42.27 11.28 12.37
CA LEU A 26 43.70 11.44 12.28
C LEU A 26 44.45 10.10 12.43
N SER A 27 45.40 9.91 11.52
CA SER A 27 46.60 9.06 11.64
C SER A 27 46.55 7.62 11.10
N SER A 28 47.15 7.48 9.91
CA SER A 28 48.10 6.45 9.43
C SER A 28 47.88 4.98 9.81
N LYS A 29 47.41 4.24 8.89
CA LYS A 29 47.54 2.87 8.37
C LYS A 29 46.16 2.24 8.06
N PRO A 30 45.97 1.57 6.93
CA PRO A 30 44.69 0.98 6.59
C PRO A 30 44.55 -0.39 7.24
N GLU A 31 43.77 -0.48 8.30
CA GLU A 31 43.10 -1.71 8.70
C GLU A 31 41.67 -1.67 8.23
N PRO A 32 41.06 -2.81 7.86
CA PRO A 32 39.66 -2.83 7.42
C PRO A 32 38.77 -2.51 8.61
N SER A 33 38.27 -1.26 8.62
CA SER A 33 37.34 -0.81 9.65
C SER A 33 35.99 -1.50 9.41
N VAL A 34 35.65 -2.39 10.34
CA VAL A 34 34.26 -2.87 10.50
C VAL A 34 33.41 -1.66 10.86
N ALA A 35 32.65 -1.16 9.90
CA ALA A 35 31.68 -0.10 10.15
C ALA A 35 30.56 -0.66 11.02
N SER A 36 30.61 -0.37 12.32
CA SER A 36 29.49 -0.67 13.22
C SER A 36 28.34 0.28 12.91
N ILE A 37 27.30 -0.22 12.28
CA ILE A 37 26.04 0.50 12.11
C ILE A 37 25.27 0.42 13.42
N THR A 38 25.35 1.47 14.24
CA THR A 38 24.49 1.60 15.43
C THR A 38 23.16 2.19 14.98
N ILE A 39 22.16 1.33 14.80
CA ILE A 39 20.78 1.78 14.59
C ILE A 39 20.23 2.20 15.96
N ARG A 40 20.22 3.51 16.22
CA ARG A 40 19.45 4.06 17.33
C ARG A 40 17.99 4.14 16.91
N PHE A 41 17.17 3.24 17.39
CA PHE A 41 15.74 3.46 17.41
C PHE A 41 15.49 4.65 18.33
N CYS A 42 15.18 5.81 17.75
CA CYS A 42 14.54 6.87 18.50
C CYS A 42 13.22 6.29 19.00
N SER A 43 13.01 6.26 20.31
CA SER A 43 11.72 5.94 20.91
C SER A 43 10.75 7.05 20.48
N ALA A 44 10.23 6.94 19.26
CA ALA A 44 8.93 7.50 18.96
C ALA A 44 8.01 6.84 19.99
N SER A 45 7.39 7.65 20.83
CA SER A 45 6.34 7.26 21.73
C SER A 45 5.56 6.10 21.09
N LEU A 46 5.48 4.97 21.78
CA LEU A 46 4.47 3.97 21.47
C LEU A 46 3.15 4.76 21.39
N ILE A 47 2.78 5.17 20.20
CA ILE A 47 1.42 5.55 19.89
C ILE A 47 0.67 4.29 20.25
N ASP A 48 -0.25 4.42 21.18
CA ASP A 48 -1.11 3.39 21.72
C ASP A 48 -1.66 2.51 20.56
N LEU A 49 -0.92 1.48 20.20
CA LEU A 49 -1.37 0.42 19.29
C LEU A 49 -2.44 -0.46 19.97
N THR A 50 -2.88 -0.05 21.15
CA THR A 50 -4.05 -0.59 21.84
C THR A 50 -5.36 0.09 21.44
N MET A 51 -5.42 0.81 20.33
CA MET A 51 -6.69 1.13 19.71
C MET A 51 -7.34 -0.19 19.34
N SER A 52 -8.32 -0.56 20.14
CA SER A 52 -9.09 -1.79 20.08
C SER A 52 -9.45 -2.13 18.62
N SER A 53 -8.68 -3.03 18.02
CA SER A 53 -8.94 -3.61 16.68
C SER A 53 -10.22 -4.44 16.63
N SER A 54 -11.04 -4.40 17.69
CA SER A 54 -12.24 -5.21 17.86
C SER A 54 -13.53 -4.50 17.47
N SER A 55 -13.56 -3.15 17.41
CA SER A 55 -14.78 -2.41 17.05
C SER A 55 -15.09 -2.60 15.56
N PRO A 56 -16.36 -2.86 15.19
CA PRO A 56 -16.72 -2.87 13.78
C PRO A 56 -16.53 -1.49 13.13
N ILE A 57 -16.23 -1.51 11.86
CA ILE A 57 -15.99 -0.29 11.05
C ILE A 57 -16.89 -0.26 9.83
N VAL A 58 -17.21 0.95 9.37
CA VAL A 58 -18.02 1.17 8.17
C VAL A 58 -17.45 2.30 7.32
N ALA A 59 -17.49 2.15 5.99
CA ALA A 59 -17.18 3.23 5.06
C ALA A 59 -17.96 3.10 3.75
N ILE A 60 -18.05 4.21 3.01
CA ILE A 60 -18.39 4.19 1.60
C ILE A 60 -17.15 3.68 0.85
N ALA A 61 -17.28 2.54 0.17
CA ALA A 61 -16.16 1.85 -0.50
C ALA A 61 -15.97 2.27 -1.95
N THR A 62 -16.91 2.99 -2.54
CA THR A 62 -16.82 3.55 -3.90
C THR A 62 -16.23 4.94 -3.88
N ALA A 63 -15.56 5.33 -4.98
CA ALA A 63 -15.01 6.66 -5.14
C ALA A 63 -16.08 7.76 -4.97
N PRO A 64 -15.72 8.93 -4.44
CA PRO A 64 -16.65 10.05 -4.28
C PRO A 64 -17.14 10.54 -5.65
N GLY A 65 -18.43 10.88 -5.74
CA GLY A 65 -19.04 11.38 -6.97
C GLY A 65 -20.46 10.86 -7.19
N ARG A 66 -20.97 11.01 -8.40
CA ARG A 66 -22.28 10.50 -8.82
C ARG A 66 -22.04 9.26 -9.69
N GLY A 67 -22.42 8.09 -9.19
CA GLY A 67 -22.32 6.84 -9.91
C GLY A 67 -23.67 6.13 -10.01
N GLY A 68 -23.82 5.18 -10.92
CA GLY A 68 -25.00 4.31 -10.97
C GLY A 68 -25.09 3.39 -9.76
N ILE A 69 -23.93 2.97 -9.23
CA ILE A 69 -23.83 2.06 -8.07
C ILE A 69 -22.93 2.69 -7.03
N GLY A 70 -23.31 2.54 -5.75
CA GLY A 70 -22.49 2.88 -4.60
C GLY A 70 -22.47 1.73 -3.61
N VAL A 71 -21.33 1.53 -2.96
CA VAL A 71 -21.11 0.42 -2.03
C VAL A 71 -20.74 0.97 -0.66
N ILE A 72 -21.47 0.52 0.36
CA ILE A 72 -21.09 0.68 1.77
C ILE A 72 -20.54 -0.65 2.24
N ARG A 73 -19.38 -0.62 2.89
CA ARG A 73 -18.74 -1.80 3.46
C ARG A 73 -18.63 -1.68 4.97
N VAL A 74 -19.03 -2.73 5.66
CA VAL A 74 -18.87 -2.89 7.11
C VAL A 74 -17.94 -4.07 7.35
N SER A 75 -17.02 -3.98 8.32
CA SER A 75 -16.19 -5.09 8.79
C SER A 75 -16.18 -5.15 10.30
N GLY A 76 -16.26 -6.36 10.86
CA GLY A 76 -16.21 -6.61 12.29
C GLY A 76 -16.27 -8.11 12.60
N LYS A 77 -15.97 -8.50 13.84
CA LYS A 77 -15.88 -9.93 14.21
C LYS A 77 -17.23 -10.63 14.20
N GLU A 78 -18.31 -9.95 14.58
CA GLU A 78 -19.67 -10.49 14.71
C GLU A 78 -20.67 -9.47 14.18
N LEU A 79 -21.12 -9.62 12.93
CA LEU A 79 -22.07 -8.71 12.29
C LEU A 79 -23.53 -9.22 12.29
N ASP A 80 -23.79 -10.40 12.85
CA ASP A 80 -25.12 -11.01 12.83
C ASP A 80 -26.19 -10.11 13.47
N THR A 81 -25.86 -9.46 14.62
CA THR A 81 -26.77 -8.52 15.31
C THR A 81 -27.04 -7.27 14.46
N LEU A 82 -26.01 -6.72 13.80
CA LEU A 82 -26.16 -5.59 12.89
C LEU A 82 -27.07 -5.95 11.72
N ILE A 83 -26.84 -7.10 11.10
CA ILE A 83 -27.64 -7.64 9.99
C ILE A 83 -29.10 -7.79 10.41
N GLN A 84 -29.34 -8.35 11.59
CA GLN A 84 -30.69 -8.51 12.14
C GLN A 84 -31.37 -7.15 12.38
N THR A 85 -30.63 -6.15 12.86
CA THR A 85 -31.14 -4.78 13.09
C THR A 85 -31.47 -4.05 11.77
N LEU A 86 -30.65 -4.27 10.72
CA LEU A 86 -30.86 -3.63 9.42
C LEU A 86 -31.98 -4.26 8.62
N PHE A 87 -32.11 -5.60 8.65
CA PHE A 87 -32.97 -6.34 7.72
C PHE A 87 -34.06 -7.18 8.39
N GLY A 88 -34.06 -7.30 9.72
CA GLY A 88 -35.02 -8.16 10.45
C GLY A 88 -34.86 -9.66 10.18
N ARG A 89 -33.74 -10.08 9.57
CA ARG A 89 -33.47 -11.46 9.14
C ARG A 89 -31.98 -11.73 9.06
N THR A 90 -31.58 -12.99 9.06
CA THR A 90 -30.21 -13.41 8.76
C THR A 90 -29.96 -13.41 7.24
N LEU A 91 -28.73 -13.19 6.83
CA LEU A 91 -28.28 -13.31 5.45
C LEU A 91 -27.43 -14.56 5.27
N GLN A 92 -27.68 -15.28 4.18
CA GLN A 92 -26.82 -16.40 3.80
C GLN A 92 -25.49 -15.85 3.27
N ALA A 93 -24.37 -16.34 3.82
CA ALA A 93 -23.05 -15.90 3.39
C ALA A 93 -22.81 -16.19 1.90
N ARG A 94 -22.18 -15.21 1.21
CA ARG A 94 -21.84 -15.26 -0.24
C ARG A 94 -23.05 -15.42 -1.16
N HIS A 95 -24.22 -15.01 -0.70
CA HIS A 95 -25.45 -14.96 -1.49
C HIS A 95 -25.85 -13.51 -1.70
N ALA A 96 -26.23 -13.16 -2.91
CA ALA A 96 -26.77 -11.84 -3.22
C ALA A 96 -28.23 -11.77 -2.79
N HIS A 97 -28.53 -10.88 -1.84
CA HIS A 97 -29.87 -10.66 -1.35
C HIS A 97 -30.38 -9.30 -1.87
N PHE A 98 -31.35 -9.29 -2.76
CA PHE A 98 -32.03 -8.05 -3.15
C PHE A 98 -33.02 -7.66 -2.06
N LEU A 99 -32.81 -6.49 -1.43
CA LEU A 99 -33.53 -6.06 -0.24
C LEU A 99 -33.79 -4.55 -0.27
N PRO A 100 -34.92 -4.08 0.30
CA PRO A 100 -35.09 -2.68 0.62
C PRO A 100 -34.20 -2.30 1.81
N PHE A 101 -33.46 -1.21 1.66
CA PHE A 101 -32.67 -0.58 2.73
C PHE A 101 -33.56 0.47 3.40
N LYS A 102 -33.88 0.25 4.69
CA LYS A 102 -34.83 1.06 5.45
C LYS A 102 -34.15 1.82 6.57
N ASP A 103 -34.68 3.00 6.84
CA ASP A 103 -34.30 3.75 8.05
C ASP A 103 -34.90 3.14 9.33
N ALA A 104 -34.67 3.78 10.48
CA ALA A 104 -35.15 3.30 11.76
C ALA A 104 -36.68 3.38 11.90
N GLN A 105 -37.34 4.21 11.10
CA GLN A 105 -38.81 4.39 11.05
C GLN A 105 -39.46 3.39 10.07
N GLY A 106 -38.64 2.62 9.32
CA GLY A 106 -39.12 1.65 8.35
C GLY A 106 -39.37 2.23 6.95
N GLU A 107 -39.04 3.51 6.74
CA GLU A 107 -39.14 4.14 5.42
C GLU A 107 -37.96 3.73 4.52
N ALA A 108 -38.24 3.55 3.23
CA ALA A 108 -37.22 3.16 2.28
C ALA A 108 -36.20 4.29 2.07
N ILE A 109 -34.93 3.99 2.25
CA ILE A 109 -33.81 4.82 1.85
C ILE A 109 -33.47 4.54 0.41
N ASP A 110 -33.36 3.24 0.06
CA ASP A 110 -33.00 2.71 -1.24
C ASP A 110 -33.40 1.22 -1.30
N GLU A 111 -33.17 0.60 -2.43
CA GLU A 111 -33.20 -0.86 -2.56
C GLU A 111 -32.02 -1.33 -3.40
N GLY A 112 -31.49 -2.50 -3.06
CA GLY A 112 -30.29 -3.00 -3.70
C GLY A 112 -29.84 -4.36 -3.18
N ILE A 113 -28.58 -4.67 -3.37
CA ILE A 113 -27.99 -5.96 -3.03
C ILE A 113 -27.26 -5.84 -1.70
N ALA A 114 -27.57 -6.73 -0.76
CA ALA A 114 -26.77 -6.97 0.42
C ALA A 114 -25.98 -8.28 0.22
N LEU A 115 -24.66 -8.21 0.45
CA LEU A 115 -23.74 -9.35 0.42
C LEU A 115 -23.09 -9.51 1.78
N PHE A 116 -23.15 -10.72 2.33
CA PHE A 116 -22.50 -11.05 3.59
C PHE A 116 -21.37 -12.06 3.35
N PHE A 117 -20.20 -11.77 3.93
CA PHE A 117 -19.02 -12.65 3.90
C PHE A 117 -18.66 -13.00 5.34
N LYS A 118 -18.83 -14.27 5.70
CA LYS A 118 -18.46 -14.77 7.03
C LYS A 118 -16.95 -14.96 7.12
N GLY A 119 -16.36 -14.43 8.18
CA GLY A 119 -14.95 -14.67 8.49
C GLY A 119 -14.61 -16.15 8.69
N PRO A 120 -13.38 -16.59 8.39
CA PRO A 120 -12.24 -15.82 7.89
C PRO A 120 -12.23 -15.60 6.36
N HIS A 121 -13.23 -16.07 5.64
CA HIS A 121 -13.27 -16.05 4.17
C HIS A 121 -13.84 -14.75 3.62
N SER A 122 -13.32 -13.62 4.06
CA SER A 122 -13.66 -12.26 3.63
C SER A 122 -12.41 -11.46 3.27
N TYR A 123 -12.58 -10.20 2.88
CA TYR A 123 -11.44 -9.32 2.58
C TYR A 123 -10.57 -9.05 3.81
N THR A 124 -11.18 -8.69 4.93
CA THR A 124 -10.47 -8.35 6.17
C THR A 124 -10.13 -9.55 7.06
N GLY A 125 -10.63 -10.76 6.75
CA GLY A 125 -10.59 -11.92 7.64
C GLY A 125 -11.65 -11.91 8.74
N GLU A 126 -12.36 -10.79 8.93
CA GLU A 126 -13.52 -10.66 9.81
C GLU A 126 -14.83 -10.90 9.03
N ASP A 127 -15.97 -10.80 9.67
CA ASP A 127 -17.24 -10.71 8.95
C ASP A 127 -17.28 -9.41 8.14
N VAL A 128 -17.74 -9.47 6.89
CA VAL A 128 -17.90 -8.31 6.03
C VAL A 128 -19.32 -8.27 5.46
N LEU A 129 -19.97 -7.12 5.60
CA LEU A 129 -21.25 -6.82 4.99
C LEU A 129 -21.09 -5.73 3.95
N GLU A 130 -21.56 -5.95 2.74
CA GLU A 130 -21.62 -4.94 1.69
C GLU A 130 -23.08 -4.64 1.31
N LEU A 131 -23.38 -3.33 1.26
CA LEU A 131 -24.66 -2.80 0.78
C LEU A 131 -24.40 -2.10 -0.54
N GLN A 132 -24.95 -2.63 -1.62
CA GLN A 132 -24.81 -2.10 -2.97
C GLN A 132 -26.13 -1.48 -3.40
N GLY A 133 -26.22 -0.16 -3.34
CA GLY A 133 -27.38 0.64 -3.74
C GLY A 133 -27.02 1.63 -4.85
N HIS A 134 -27.87 2.65 -5.03
CA HIS A 134 -27.59 3.73 -5.96
C HIS A 134 -26.47 4.63 -5.46
N GLY A 135 -25.54 5.02 -6.36
CA GLY A 135 -24.32 5.77 -6.04
C GLY A 135 -24.53 7.29 -5.87
N GLY A 136 -25.74 7.73 -5.55
CA GLY A 136 -26.01 9.12 -5.23
C GLY A 136 -25.44 9.50 -3.86
N PRO A 137 -24.67 10.61 -3.71
CA PRO A 137 -24.05 10.98 -2.43
C PRO A 137 -25.03 11.10 -1.26
N ALA A 138 -26.24 11.57 -1.49
CA ALA A 138 -27.29 11.68 -0.48
C ALA A 138 -27.78 10.32 0.00
N VAL A 139 -27.95 9.36 -0.93
CA VAL A 139 -28.38 8.00 -0.63
C VAL A 139 -27.30 7.29 0.19
N LEU A 140 -26.06 7.32 -0.30
CA LEU A 140 -24.93 6.70 0.40
C LEU A 140 -24.73 7.27 1.80
N ARG A 141 -24.90 8.58 1.98
CA ARG A 141 -24.81 9.21 3.30
C ARG A 141 -25.91 8.68 4.23
N ARG A 142 -27.17 8.64 3.78
CA ARG A 142 -28.28 8.11 4.58
C ARG A 142 -28.06 6.62 4.95
N LEU A 143 -27.57 5.82 4.02
CA LEU A 143 -27.24 4.40 4.29
C LEU A 143 -26.10 4.26 5.30
N LEU A 144 -25.05 5.10 5.18
CA LEU A 144 -23.94 5.12 6.12
C LEU A 144 -24.41 5.50 7.53
N ASP A 145 -25.20 6.58 7.64
CA ASP A 145 -25.77 7.05 8.90
C ASP A 145 -26.69 5.97 9.52
N ARG A 146 -27.47 5.24 8.70
CA ARG A 146 -28.29 4.12 9.14
C ARG A 146 -27.46 2.95 9.68
N CYS A 147 -26.33 2.62 9.03
CA CYS A 147 -25.42 1.59 9.54
C CYS A 147 -24.82 1.99 10.90
N LEU A 148 -24.37 3.24 11.03
CA LEU A 148 -23.82 3.77 12.28
C LEU A 148 -24.85 3.74 13.41
N GLU A 149 -26.10 4.13 13.13
CA GLU A 149 -27.20 4.07 14.09
C GLU A 149 -27.48 2.62 14.53
N ALA A 150 -27.60 1.70 13.56
CA ALA A 150 -27.90 0.30 13.82
C ALA A 150 -26.81 -0.45 14.58
N GLY A 151 -25.54 -0.05 14.35
CA GLY A 151 -24.37 -0.65 15.00
C GLY A 151 -23.87 0.09 16.24
N LYS A 152 -24.60 1.10 16.71
CA LYS A 152 -24.16 1.96 17.83
C LYS A 152 -23.83 1.15 19.09
N ASP A 153 -24.68 0.20 19.46
CA ASP A 153 -24.51 -0.62 20.67
C ASP A 153 -23.33 -1.60 20.54
N GLN A 154 -22.88 -1.88 19.32
CA GLN A 154 -21.69 -2.70 19.02
C GLN A 154 -20.42 -1.84 18.91
N GLY A 155 -20.51 -0.52 19.06
CA GLY A 155 -19.40 0.41 18.89
C GLY A 155 -18.98 0.59 17.42
N LEU A 156 -19.91 0.40 16.46
CA LEU A 156 -19.63 0.64 15.04
C LEU A 156 -19.23 2.10 14.81
N ARG A 157 -18.11 2.29 14.15
CA ARG A 157 -17.55 3.60 13.84
C ARG A 157 -17.16 3.72 12.37
N LEU A 158 -16.90 4.95 11.93
CA LEU A 158 -16.28 5.17 10.64
C LEU A 158 -14.89 4.53 10.59
N ALA A 159 -14.58 3.91 9.45
CA ALA A 159 -13.24 3.42 9.18
C ALA A 159 -12.26 4.57 8.95
N GLU A 160 -11.04 4.40 9.40
CA GLU A 160 -9.92 5.27 9.01
C GLU A 160 -9.44 4.93 7.58
N PRO A 161 -8.79 5.88 6.88
CA PRO A 161 -8.21 5.60 5.58
C PRO A 161 -7.29 4.38 5.60
N GLY A 162 -7.53 3.41 4.71
CA GLY A 162 -6.74 2.18 4.63
C GLY A 162 -7.06 1.11 5.70
N GLU A 163 -7.96 1.36 6.65
CA GLU A 163 -8.19 0.46 7.79
C GLU A 163 -8.69 -0.95 7.38
N PHE A 164 -9.48 -1.07 6.32
CA PHE A 164 -9.88 -2.39 5.81
C PHE A 164 -8.67 -3.23 5.37
N THR A 165 -7.75 -2.62 4.65
CA THR A 165 -6.51 -3.28 4.19
C THR A 165 -5.56 -3.56 5.37
N GLN A 166 -5.48 -2.63 6.32
CA GLN A 166 -4.73 -2.85 7.57
C GLN A 166 -5.25 -4.06 8.34
N ARG A 167 -6.58 -4.21 8.47
CA ARG A 167 -7.18 -5.39 9.12
C ARG A 167 -6.91 -6.67 8.34
N ALA A 168 -6.94 -6.61 7.00
CA ALA A 168 -6.58 -7.75 6.16
C ALA A 168 -5.13 -8.20 6.42
N PHE A 169 -4.19 -7.25 6.56
CA PHE A 169 -2.81 -7.53 6.94
C PHE A 169 -2.70 -8.12 8.36
N LEU A 170 -3.34 -7.50 9.36
CA LEU A 170 -3.31 -7.97 10.76
C LEU A 170 -3.97 -9.34 10.97
N ASN A 171 -4.86 -9.74 10.09
CA ASN A 171 -5.55 -11.04 10.10
C ASN A 171 -4.92 -12.03 9.11
N ASP A 172 -3.66 -11.84 8.69
CA ASP A 172 -2.90 -12.72 7.79
C ASP A 172 -3.60 -13.04 6.45
N ARG A 173 -4.47 -12.10 5.97
CA ARG A 173 -5.11 -12.23 4.65
C ARG A 173 -4.25 -11.69 3.53
N LEU A 174 -3.46 -10.69 3.82
CA LEU A 174 -2.49 -10.06 2.93
C LEU A 174 -1.17 -9.92 3.68
N ASP A 175 -0.07 -10.07 3.00
CA ASP A 175 1.22 -9.61 3.51
C ASP A 175 1.42 -8.11 3.27
N LEU A 176 2.52 -7.53 3.77
CA LEU A 176 2.76 -6.10 3.68
C LEU A 176 2.86 -5.61 2.22
N ALA A 177 3.57 -6.36 1.37
CA ALA A 177 3.71 -5.99 -0.05
C ALA A 177 2.38 -6.07 -0.80
N GLN A 178 1.55 -7.06 -0.48
CA GLN A 178 0.19 -7.18 -1.02
C GLN A 178 -0.72 -6.05 -0.53
N ALA A 179 -0.60 -5.65 0.75
CA ALA A 179 -1.38 -4.54 1.31
C ALA A 179 -1.01 -3.20 0.64
N GLU A 180 0.27 -2.95 0.40
CA GLU A 180 0.73 -1.77 -0.35
C GLU A 180 0.26 -1.82 -1.81
N ALA A 181 0.30 -3.00 -2.45
CA ALA A 181 -0.13 -3.17 -3.83
C ALA A 181 -1.63 -2.87 -4.05
N VAL A 182 -2.48 -2.98 -3.01
CA VAL A 182 -3.89 -2.55 -3.09
C VAL A 182 -3.97 -1.04 -3.34
N ALA A 183 -3.19 -0.24 -2.61
CA ALA A 183 -3.15 1.22 -2.80
C ALA A 183 -2.57 1.56 -4.18
N ASP A 184 -1.46 0.92 -4.57
CA ASP A 184 -0.84 1.12 -5.87
C ASP A 184 -1.78 0.80 -7.03
N LEU A 185 -2.62 -0.23 -6.89
CA LEU A 185 -3.60 -0.60 -7.91
C LEU A 185 -4.73 0.42 -8.04
N ILE A 186 -5.16 1.01 -6.92
CA ILE A 186 -6.20 2.06 -6.90
C ILE A 186 -5.67 3.35 -7.53
N ASP A 187 -4.41 3.69 -7.25
CA ASP A 187 -3.76 4.92 -7.71
C ASP A 187 -3.10 4.79 -9.10
N ALA A 188 -3.13 3.59 -9.68
CA ALA A 188 -2.49 3.33 -10.97
C ALA A 188 -3.08 4.19 -12.09
N SER A 189 -2.27 5.05 -12.67
CA SER A 189 -2.63 5.94 -13.79
C SER A 189 -2.32 5.34 -15.16
N SER A 190 -1.62 4.20 -15.23
CA SER A 190 -1.28 3.52 -16.47
C SER A 190 -1.53 2.01 -16.41
N GLU A 191 -1.73 1.39 -17.57
CA GLU A 191 -1.89 -0.07 -17.66
C GLU A 191 -0.65 -0.83 -17.13
N ALA A 192 0.54 -0.29 -17.36
CA ALA A 192 1.79 -0.87 -16.89
C ALA A 192 1.88 -0.83 -15.35
N ALA A 193 1.49 0.30 -14.72
CA ALA A 193 1.42 0.43 -13.27
C ALA A 193 0.39 -0.53 -12.68
N ALA A 194 -0.81 -0.61 -13.27
CA ALA A 194 -1.85 -1.53 -12.83
C ALA A 194 -1.40 -3.00 -12.93
N ARG A 195 -0.76 -3.41 -14.01
CA ARG A 195 -0.20 -4.77 -14.16
C ARG A 195 0.86 -5.07 -13.09
N SER A 196 1.75 -4.11 -12.81
CA SER A 196 2.77 -4.25 -11.76
C SER A 196 2.14 -4.42 -10.38
N ALA A 197 1.15 -3.60 -10.05
CA ALA A 197 0.41 -3.70 -8.79
C ALA A 197 -0.33 -5.05 -8.65
N VAL A 198 -0.99 -5.53 -9.72
CA VAL A 198 -1.64 -6.86 -9.74
C VAL A 198 -0.63 -7.98 -9.52
N ALA A 199 0.56 -7.90 -10.13
CA ALA A 199 1.62 -8.89 -9.91
C ALA A 199 2.09 -8.92 -8.45
N SER A 200 2.27 -7.74 -7.81
CA SER A 200 2.58 -7.65 -6.38
C SER A 200 1.44 -8.19 -5.51
N LEU A 201 0.20 -7.82 -5.80
CA LEU A 201 -0.99 -8.28 -5.08
C LEU A 201 -1.17 -9.81 -5.17
N SER A 202 -0.79 -10.42 -6.30
CA SER A 202 -0.81 -11.89 -6.47
C SER A 202 0.30 -12.61 -5.70
N GLY A 203 1.18 -11.90 -5.00
CA GLY A 203 2.23 -12.44 -4.15
C GLY A 203 3.54 -12.78 -4.88
N VAL A 204 3.71 -12.40 -6.13
CA VAL A 204 4.95 -12.68 -6.90
C VAL A 204 6.18 -12.12 -6.20
N PHE A 205 6.11 -10.85 -5.75
CA PHE A 205 7.20 -10.21 -5.03
C PHE A 205 7.49 -10.90 -3.69
N SER A 206 6.46 -11.13 -2.90
CA SER A 206 6.56 -11.80 -1.59
C SER A 206 7.16 -13.19 -1.69
N ASN A 207 6.75 -13.97 -2.69
CA ASN A 207 7.30 -15.29 -2.92
C ASN A 207 8.80 -15.26 -3.24
N ASN A 208 9.24 -14.29 -4.05
CA ASN A 208 10.67 -14.12 -4.38
C ASN A 208 11.48 -13.73 -3.13
N VAL A 209 10.97 -12.82 -2.30
CA VAL A 209 11.62 -12.41 -1.05
C VAL A 209 11.68 -13.57 -0.06
N ASN A 210 10.60 -14.32 0.11
CA ASN A 210 10.56 -15.47 1.00
C ASN A 210 11.51 -16.58 0.53
N ALA A 211 11.55 -16.89 -0.77
CA ALA A 211 12.49 -17.87 -1.31
C ALA A 211 13.96 -17.45 -1.07
N LEU A 212 14.27 -16.16 -1.21
CA LEU A 212 15.60 -15.64 -0.87
C LEU A 212 15.89 -15.78 0.63
N ALA A 213 14.93 -15.44 1.49
CA ALA A 213 15.04 -15.57 2.95
C ALA A 213 15.31 -17.02 3.36
N ASP A 214 14.57 -17.99 2.79
CA ASP A 214 14.77 -19.41 3.06
C ASP A 214 16.18 -19.88 2.67
N ARG A 215 16.72 -19.41 1.55
CA ARG A 215 18.10 -19.71 1.13
C ARG A 215 19.12 -19.13 2.10
N ILE A 216 18.90 -17.91 2.61
CA ILE A 216 19.75 -17.27 3.62
C ILE A 216 19.71 -18.06 4.93
N ILE A 217 18.52 -18.45 5.38
CA ILE A 217 18.33 -19.26 6.60
C ILE A 217 19.04 -20.61 6.46
N HIS A 218 18.92 -21.25 5.31
CA HIS A 218 19.60 -22.52 5.06
C HIS A 218 21.13 -22.36 5.09
N LEU A 219 21.68 -21.33 4.44
CA LEU A 219 23.12 -21.06 4.47
C LEU A 219 23.59 -20.75 5.90
N ARG A 220 22.82 -19.95 6.66
CA ARG A 220 23.12 -19.66 8.07
C ARG A 220 23.18 -20.95 8.90
N MET A 221 22.21 -21.83 8.73
CA MET A 221 22.19 -23.12 9.45
C MET A 221 23.42 -23.98 9.15
N LEU A 222 23.90 -23.99 7.90
CA LEU A 222 25.12 -24.71 7.52
C LEU A 222 26.36 -24.11 8.18
N VAL A 223 26.46 -22.78 8.26
CA VAL A 223 27.57 -22.08 8.92
C VAL A 223 27.54 -22.34 10.43
N GLU A 224 26.36 -22.21 11.07
CA GLU A 224 26.18 -22.47 12.50
C GLU A 224 26.57 -23.94 12.84
N ALA A 225 26.14 -24.91 12.03
CA ALA A 225 26.53 -26.33 12.23
C ALA A 225 28.04 -26.54 12.16
N THR A 226 28.77 -25.83 11.30
CA THR A 226 30.23 -25.89 11.23
C THR A 226 30.91 -25.35 12.50
N LEU A 227 30.30 -24.34 13.12
CA LEU A 227 30.82 -23.71 14.35
C LEU A 227 30.50 -24.56 15.59
N ASP A 228 29.35 -25.24 15.60
CA ASP A 228 28.88 -26.05 16.73
C ASP A 228 29.58 -27.42 16.80
N PHE A 229 30.02 -27.97 15.64
CA PHE A 229 30.68 -29.29 15.56
C PHE A 229 32.09 -29.22 14.94
N PRO A 230 33.03 -28.49 15.55
CA PRO A 230 34.38 -28.28 15.00
C PRO A 230 35.24 -29.54 14.98
N GLU A 231 34.84 -30.58 15.70
CA GLU A 231 35.59 -31.88 15.80
C GLU A 231 35.20 -32.89 14.71
N GLU A 232 34.17 -32.59 13.91
CA GLU A 232 33.81 -33.45 12.78
C GLU A 232 34.74 -33.17 11.59
N GLU A 233 35.39 -34.20 11.06
CA GLU A 233 36.30 -34.13 9.91
C GLU A 233 35.64 -33.67 8.59
N ILE A 234 34.36 -33.35 8.61
CA ILE A 234 33.60 -32.92 7.45
C ILE A 234 33.64 -31.41 7.34
N ASP A 235 34.33 -30.87 6.32
CA ASP A 235 34.17 -29.47 5.96
C ASP A 235 32.80 -29.25 5.31
N PHE A 236 31.83 -28.91 6.14
CA PHE A 236 30.45 -28.61 5.71
C PHE A 236 30.42 -27.47 4.71
N LEU A 237 31.32 -26.49 4.82
CA LEU A 237 31.36 -25.33 3.93
C LEU A 237 31.79 -25.71 2.51
N GLU A 238 32.81 -26.59 2.37
CA GLU A 238 33.22 -27.13 1.07
C GLU A 238 32.17 -28.09 0.50
N LYS A 239 31.69 -29.04 1.32
CA LYS A 239 30.74 -30.06 0.90
C LYS A 239 29.44 -29.45 0.33
N TYR A 240 28.95 -28.39 0.95
CA TYR A 240 27.71 -27.73 0.54
C TYR A 240 27.96 -26.47 -0.30
N GLN A 241 29.17 -26.23 -0.76
CA GLN A 241 29.55 -25.12 -1.64
C GLN A 241 29.03 -23.76 -1.10
N ALA A 242 29.29 -23.50 0.19
CA ALA A 242 28.74 -22.32 0.88
C ALA A 242 29.06 -20.99 0.17
N ALA A 243 30.28 -20.85 -0.37
CA ALA A 243 30.67 -19.65 -1.12
C ALA A 243 29.87 -19.48 -2.42
N ALA A 244 29.64 -20.56 -3.17
CA ALA A 244 28.82 -20.53 -4.40
C ALA A 244 27.35 -20.24 -4.08
N THR A 245 26.84 -20.79 -2.98
CA THR A 245 25.48 -20.54 -2.50
C THR A 245 25.33 -19.05 -2.10
N LEU A 246 26.31 -18.49 -1.39
CA LEU A 246 26.31 -17.06 -1.04
C LEU A 246 26.31 -16.16 -2.28
N GLN A 247 27.17 -16.47 -3.26
CA GLN A 247 27.18 -15.73 -4.52
C GLN A 247 25.83 -15.79 -5.23
N GLY A 248 25.20 -16.97 -5.31
CA GLY A 248 23.88 -17.11 -5.90
C GLY A 248 22.77 -16.36 -5.14
N ILE A 249 22.89 -16.20 -3.81
CA ILE A 249 21.99 -15.37 -2.99
C ILE A 249 22.20 -13.87 -3.32
N GLN A 250 23.45 -13.43 -3.48
CA GLN A 250 23.76 -12.06 -3.86
C GLN A 250 23.21 -11.71 -5.25
N ASP A 251 23.42 -12.58 -6.24
CA ASP A 251 22.92 -12.40 -7.59
C ASP A 251 21.38 -12.33 -7.64
N GLU A 252 20.71 -13.12 -6.80
CA GLU A 252 19.25 -13.10 -6.66
C GLU A 252 18.76 -11.80 -6.03
N LEU A 253 19.42 -11.37 -4.96
CA LEU A 253 19.12 -10.10 -4.29
C LEU A 253 19.25 -8.91 -5.26
N GLU A 254 20.33 -8.87 -6.07
CA GLU A 254 20.53 -7.83 -7.07
C GLU A 254 19.41 -7.81 -8.12
N ARG A 255 18.97 -8.99 -8.57
CA ARG A 255 17.82 -9.10 -9.50
C ARG A 255 16.53 -8.56 -8.89
N ILE A 256 16.23 -8.93 -7.63
CA ILE A 256 15.04 -8.43 -6.93
C ILE A 256 15.12 -6.90 -6.80
N LEU A 257 16.27 -6.34 -6.40
CA LEU A 257 16.48 -4.90 -6.27
C LEU A 257 16.33 -4.15 -7.61
N GLN A 258 16.82 -4.70 -8.71
CA GLN A 258 16.64 -4.10 -10.04
C GLN A 258 15.16 -4.06 -10.45
N HIS A 259 14.42 -5.15 -10.25
CA HIS A 259 12.99 -5.19 -10.54
C HIS A 259 12.20 -4.24 -9.65
N SER A 260 12.55 -4.13 -8.36
CA SER A 260 11.88 -3.20 -7.44
C SER A 260 12.10 -1.73 -7.84
N ARG A 261 13.31 -1.37 -8.30
CA ARG A 261 13.57 -0.02 -8.81
C ARG A 261 12.75 0.32 -10.04
N GLN A 262 12.57 -0.63 -10.97
CA GLN A 262 11.72 -0.45 -12.13
C GLN A 262 10.24 -0.30 -11.72
N GLY A 263 9.77 -1.11 -10.77
CA GLY A 263 8.42 -1.00 -10.21
C GLY A 263 8.17 0.36 -9.55
N ALA A 264 9.14 0.89 -8.80
CA ALA A 264 9.04 2.21 -8.18
C ALA A 264 8.89 3.34 -9.21
N ILE A 265 9.60 3.28 -10.33
CA ILE A 265 9.46 4.25 -11.43
C ILE A 265 8.06 4.17 -12.05
N LEU A 266 7.51 2.96 -12.24
CA LEU A 266 6.15 2.78 -12.77
C LEU A 266 5.07 3.29 -11.81
N ARG A 267 5.32 3.21 -10.49
CA ARG A 267 4.42 3.68 -9.44
C ARG A 267 4.44 5.21 -9.33
N GLU A 268 5.63 5.82 -9.23
CA GLU A 268 5.80 7.25 -8.95
C GLU A 268 5.75 8.10 -10.22
N GLY A 269 5.93 7.48 -11.38
CA GLY A 269 6.11 8.18 -12.65
C GLY A 269 7.45 8.90 -12.75
N LEU A 270 7.67 9.58 -13.87
CA LEU A 270 8.84 10.41 -14.09
C LEU A 270 8.43 11.89 -14.09
N HIS A 271 8.93 12.66 -13.14
CA HIS A 271 8.79 14.12 -13.19
C HIS A 271 9.81 14.72 -14.15
N VAL A 272 9.34 15.08 -15.36
CA VAL A 272 10.18 15.72 -16.39
C VAL A 272 9.94 17.22 -16.38
N VAL A 273 11.01 17.99 -16.19
CA VAL A 273 10.95 19.46 -16.24
C VAL A 273 11.61 19.96 -17.53
N LEU A 274 10.85 20.65 -18.36
CA LEU A 274 11.37 21.30 -19.55
C LEU A 274 11.81 22.74 -19.21
N ALA A 275 13.12 22.97 -19.15
CA ALA A 275 13.71 24.27 -18.89
C ALA A 275 14.48 24.77 -20.12
N GLY A 276 14.44 26.07 -20.37
CA GLY A 276 15.15 26.71 -21.49
C GLY A 276 14.64 28.10 -21.79
N GLN A 277 15.32 28.80 -22.72
CA GLN A 277 14.94 30.16 -23.15
C GLN A 277 13.51 30.20 -23.73
N PRO A 278 12.86 31.38 -23.77
CA PRO A 278 11.60 31.53 -24.49
C PRO A 278 11.74 31.10 -25.99
N ASN A 279 10.65 30.59 -26.55
CA ASN A 279 10.52 30.25 -27.99
C ASN A 279 11.47 29.14 -28.51
N VAL A 280 12.06 28.32 -27.66
CA VAL A 280 12.90 27.17 -28.05
C VAL A 280 12.09 25.88 -28.26
N GLY A 281 10.76 25.93 -28.27
CA GLY A 281 9.92 24.77 -28.55
C GLY A 281 9.49 23.94 -27.32
N LYS A 282 9.67 24.46 -26.09
CA LYS A 282 9.27 23.69 -24.87
C LYS A 282 7.80 23.29 -24.87
N SER A 283 6.89 24.24 -25.21
CA SER A 283 5.45 23.96 -25.28
C SER A 283 5.09 22.97 -26.39
N SER A 284 5.78 23.06 -27.54
CA SER A 284 5.60 22.11 -28.65
C SER A 284 6.07 20.70 -28.26
N LEU A 285 7.19 20.61 -27.53
CA LEU A 285 7.69 19.32 -27.03
C LEU A 285 6.76 18.75 -25.96
N LEU A 286 6.25 19.59 -25.05
CA LEU A 286 5.29 19.17 -24.05
C LEU A 286 4.01 18.61 -24.70
N ASN A 287 3.44 19.33 -25.67
CA ASN A 287 2.25 18.88 -26.41
C ASN A 287 2.51 17.58 -27.19
N ALA A 288 3.69 17.45 -27.81
CA ALA A 288 4.07 16.23 -28.50
C ALA A 288 4.22 15.03 -27.56
N LEU A 289 4.73 15.24 -26.34
CA LEU A 289 4.82 14.21 -25.32
C LEU A 289 3.46 13.89 -24.70
N ALA A 290 2.60 14.89 -24.53
CA ALA A 290 1.25 14.74 -23.99
C ALA A 290 0.28 14.09 -25.00
N GLY A 291 0.56 14.12 -26.28
CA GLY A 291 -0.34 13.66 -27.33
C GLY A 291 -1.54 14.59 -27.58
N GLU A 292 -1.61 15.73 -26.90
CA GLU A 292 -2.69 16.73 -26.98
C GLU A 292 -2.17 18.16 -26.71
N ASP A 293 -2.98 19.18 -27.00
CA ASP A 293 -2.63 20.60 -26.83
C ASP A 293 -2.79 21.05 -25.37
N VAL A 294 -1.85 20.65 -24.50
CA VAL A 294 -1.82 21.00 -23.06
C VAL A 294 -1.27 22.42 -22.84
N ALA A 295 -0.33 22.85 -23.67
CA ALA A 295 0.32 24.16 -23.56
C ALA A 295 0.07 25.03 -24.80
N ILE A 296 -0.16 26.32 -24.57
CA ILE A 296 -0.36 27.28 -25.66
C ILE A 296 0.97 27.50 -26.41
N VAL A 297 1.01 27.23 -27.71
CA VAL A 297 2.14 27.47 -28.57
C VAL A 297 1.92 28.79 -29.33
N THR A 298 2.76 29.79 -29.09
CA THR A 298 2.73 31.08 -29.78
C THR A 298 4.15 31.58 -30.04
N ASP A 299 4.32 32.42 -31.06
CA ASP A 299 5.60 33.06 -31.40
C ASP A 299 5.94 34.24 -30.44
N ILE A 300 5.04 34.58 -29.49
CA ILE A 300 5.26 35.68 -28.56
C ILE A 300 6.06 35.20 -27.36
N ALA A 301 7.21 35.81 -27.09
CA ALA A 301 8.07 35.46 -25.97
C ALA A 301 7.35 35.69 -24.63
N GLY A 302 7.34 34.67 -23.76
CA GLY A 302 6.83 34.75 -22.42
C GLY A 302 5.36 34.36 -22.24
N THR A 303 4.74 33.69 -23.19
CA THR A 303 3.37 33.17 -23.08
C THR A 303 3.22 32.03 -22.09
N THR A 304 4.23 31.18 -21.91
CA THR A 304 4.26 30.11 -20.91
C THR A 304 4.96 30.61 -19.66
N ARG A 305 4.24 31.28 -18.75
CA ARG A 305 4.76 31.76 -17.46
C ARG A 305 4.37 30.86 -16.30
N ASP A 306 3.29 30.10 -16.45
CA ASP A 306 2.75 29.23 -15.41
C ASP A 306 3.32 27.82 -15.53
N ARG A 307 3.29 27.12 -14.39
CA ARG A 307 3.65 25.69 -14.32
C ARG A 307 2.52 24.89 -14.95
N VAL A 308 2.75 24.37 -16.16
CA VAL A 308 1.85 23.41 -16.80
C VAL A 308 2.24 22.01 -16.31
N MET A 309 1.30 21.30 -15.72
CA MET A 309 1.46 19.91 -15.30
C MET A 309 0.55 19.05 -16.17
N HIS A 310 1.06 17.94 -16.62
CA HIS A 310 0.29 16.92 -17.34
C HIS A 310 0.77 15.54 -16.88
N ASP A 311 -0.19 14.73 -16.47
CA ASP A 311 0.05 13.35 -16.09
C ASP A 311 -0.13 12.48 -17.34
N HIS A 312 0.95 11.87 -17.81
CA HIS A 312 0.89 10.90 -18.89
C HIS A 312 0.35 9.57 -18.37
N LEU A 313 -0.73 9.14 -18.99
CA LEU A 313 -1.33 7.82 -18.81
C LEU A 313 -0.52 6.70 -19.47
#